data_65595b0c95eb1d671029e63d027f2613
#
_entry.id   65595b0c95eb1d671029e63d027f2613
#
_cell.length_a   1.000
_cell.length_b   1.000
_cell.length_c   1.000
_cell.angle_alpha   90.00
_cell.angle_beta   90.00
_cell.angle_gamma   90.00
#
_symmetry.space_group_name_H-M   'P 1'
#
loop_
_entity.id
_entity.type
_entity.pdbx_description
1 polymer ?
#
loop_
_entity_poly.entity_id
_entity_poly.type
_entity_poly.pdbx_seq_one_letter_code
_entity_poly.pdbx_strand_id
1 'polypeptide(L)'
;MGKTQKRYDSGKQPKIIKMANRFLGRMTKGKYSLIVDDDGKDVSIMDEFHRKKESKIWSSGTGDQVYLAIRLAMALSFGEQMETLPIVLDDIFVRFDEERQKETLRFLMELGKEQQIFLFTCHERTMKLAEEAGREENTGEFIQLRNGCISKRI
;
A
#
# COMPACT_ATOMS: atom_id res chain seq x y z
N MET A 1 21.17 11.92 27.06
CA MET A 1 20.95 11.83 25.60
C MET A 1 19.65 11.14 25.17
N GLY A 2 18.78 10.67 26.06
CA GLY A 2 17.58 9.91 25.72
C GLY A 2 16.25 10.67 25.57
N LYS A 3 16.18 11.95 25.88
CA LYS A 3 14.90 12.70 25.89
C LYS A 3 14.55 13.40 24.57
N THR A 4 15.51 13.67 23.70
CA THR A 4 15.29 14.40 22.44
C THR A 4 14.75 13.48 21.34
N GLN A 5 15.16 12.22 21.30
CA GLN A 5 14.73 11.24 20.31
C GLN A 5 13.27 10.82 20.50
N LYS A 6 12.82 10.64 21.76
CA LYS A 6 11.40 10.34 22.08
C LYS A 6 10.40 11.44 21.67
N ARG A 7 10.85 12.69 21.64
CA ARG A 7 9.97 13.83 21.29
C ARG A 7 9.81 14.02 19.78
N TYR A 8 10.76 13.54 18.99
CA TYR A 8 10.70 13.63 17.52
C TYR A 8 9.80 12.52 16.92
N ASP A 9 9.76 11.34 17.52
CA ASP A 9 8.96 10.21 17.06
C ASP A 9 7.47 10.31 17.42
N SER A 10 7.13 10.92 18.58
CA SER A 10 5.75 10.97 19.08
C SER A 10 4.79 11.82 18.23
N GLY A 11 5.30 12.74 17.40
CA GLY A 11 4.47 13.58 16.52
C GLY A 11 4.25 12.98 15.12
N LYS A 12 5.21 12.20 14.59
CA LYS A 12 5.14 11.60 13.24
C LYS A 12 4.41 10.26 13.23
N GLN A 13 4.55 9.47 14.27
CA GLN A 13 3.95 8.14 14.37
C GLN A 13 2.42 8.19 14.25
N PRO A 14 1.67 9.08 14.96
CA PRO A 14 0.23 9.20 14.77
C PRO A 14 -0.17 9.60 13.33
N LYS A 15 0.64 10.42 12.63
CA LYS A 15 0.36 10.84 11.26
C LYS A 15 0.52 9.67 10.28
N ILE A 16 1.60 8.90 10.39
CA ILE A 16 1.84 7.70 9.57
C ILE A 16 0.72 6.68 9.77
N ILE A 17 0.33 6.41 11.01
CA ILE A 17 -0.73 5.44 11.31
C ILE A 17 -2.08 5.90 10.76
N LYS A 18 -2.42 7.18 10.88
CA LYS A 18 -3.64 7.73 10.27
C LYS A 18 -3.65 7.57 8.75
N MET A 19 -2.52 7.83 8.10
CA MET A 19 -2.35 7.68 6.67
C MET A 19 -2.43 6.20 6.25
N ALA A 20 -1.73 5.32 6.95
CA ALA A 20 -1.78 3.87 6.72
C ALA A 20 -3.19 3.31 6.90
N ASN A 21 -3.93 3.78 7.91
CA ASN A 21 -5.31 3.39 8.15
C ASN A 21 -6.22 3.81 6.99
N ARG A 22 -6.07 5.03 6.48
CA ARG A 22 -6.80 5.50 5.29
C ARG A 22 -6.49 4.63 4.06
N PHE A 23 -5.22 4.29 3.84
CA PHE A 23 -4.81 3.44 2.72
C PHE A 23 -5.36 2.01 2.84
N LEU A 24 -5.26 1.41 4.03
CA LEU A 24 -5.84 0.10 4.28
C LEU A 24 -7.36 0.11 4.04
N GLY A 25 -8.07 1.12 4.56
CA GLY A 25 -9.50 1.29 4.32
C GLY A 25 -9.86 1.36 2.84
N ARG A 26 -9.06 2.08 2.02
CA ARG A 26 -9.25 2.15 0.56
C ARG A 26 -9.03 0.79 -0.11
N MET A 27 -7.92 0.11 0.18
CA MET A 27 -7.58 -1.20 -0.39
C MET A 27 -8.55 -2.31 0.03
N THR A 28 -9.26 -2.15 1.14
CA THR A 28 -10.16 -3.18 1.69
C THR A 28 -11.64 -2.80 1.66
N LYS A 29 -12.02 -1.69 1.00
CA LYS A 29 -13.40 -1.16 1.01
C LYS A 29 -13.95 -0.93 2.41
N GLY A 30 -13.10 -0.46 3.32
CA GLY A 30 -13.49 -0.22 4.71
C GLY A 30 -13.60 -1.45 5.59
N LYS A 31 -13.31 -2.65 5.07
CA LYS A 31 -13.42 -3.92 5.81
C LYS A 31 -12.49 -3.99 7.03
N TYR A 32 -11.35 -3.32 6.96
CA TYR A 32 -10.37 -3.32 8.04
C TYR A 32 -9.91 -1.90 8.38
N SER A 33 -9.68 -1.67 9.68
CA SER A 33 -8.99 -0.49 10.18
C SER A 33 -7.82 -0.89 11.09
N LEU A 34 -6.76 -0.08 11.11
CA LEU A 34 -5.58 -0.31 11.94
C LEU A 34 -5.85 0.14 13.38
N ILE A 35 -5.37 -0.64 14.31
CA ILE A 35 -5.28 -0.31 15.73
C ILE A 35 -3.82 -0.47 16.14
N VAL A 36 -3.28 0.53 16.81
CA VAL A 36 -1.95 0.49 17.41
C VAL A 36 -2.14 0.55 18.91
N ASP A 37 -1.50 -0.34 19.63
CA ASP A 37 -1.58 -0.37 21.08
C ASP A 37 -0.93 0.89 21.69
N ASP A 38 -1.29 1.23 22.92
CA ASP A 38 -0.89 2.48 23.59
C ASP A 38 0.63 2.65 23.71
N ASP A 39 1.38 1.54 23.75
CA ASP A 39 2.83 1.55 23.78
C ASP A 39 3.46 1.64 22.37
N GLY A 40 2.65 1.59 21.32
CA GLY A 40 3.08 1.72 19.92
C GLY A 40 3.86 0.52 19.35
N LYS A 41 3.88 -0.61 20.08
CA LYS A 41 4.69 -1.78 19.70
C LYS A 41 3.94 -2.78 18.84
N ASP A 42 2.64 -2.97 19.11
CA ASP A 42 1.84 -3.96 18.43
C ASP A 42 0.80 -3.31 17.51
N VAL A 43 0.64 -3.90 16.34
CA VAL A 43 -0.36 -3.52 15.34
C VAL A 43 -1.40 -4.61 15.23
N SER A 44 -2.64 -4.24 15.39
CA SER A 44 -3.82 -5.08 15.20
C SER A 44 -4.74 -4.48 14.14
N ILE A 45 -5.71 -5.24 13.66
CA ILE A 45 -6.80 -4.71 12.83
C ILE A 45 -8.14 -4.90 13.53
N MET A 46 -9.04 -3.96 13.27
CA MET A 46 -10.47 -4.08 13.58
C MET A 46 -11.19 -4.46 12.29
N ASP A 47 -12.03 -5.49 12.33
CA ASP A 47 -12.88 -5.82 11.19
C ASP A 47 -14.20 -5.02 11.21
N GLU A 48 -14.99 -5.14 10.15
CA GLU A 48 -16.29 -4.47 9.98
C GLU A 48 -17.33 -4.81 11.08
N PHE A 49 -17.10 -5.89 11.83
CA PHE A 49 -17.91 -6.31 12.97
C PHE A 49 -17.34 -5.85 14.32
N HIS A 50 -16.41 -4.90 14.32
CA HIS A 50 -15.72 -4.38 15.51
C HIS A 50 -14.97 -5.45 16.32
N ARG A 51 -14.46 -6.50 15.64
CA ARG A 51 -13.65 -7.54 16.28
C ARG A 51 -12.17 -7.25 16.06
N LYS A 52 -11.44 -7.09 17.16
CA LYS A 52 -9.97 -6.94 17.12
C LYS A 52 -9.34 -8.27 16.71
N LYS A 53 -8.43 -8.20 15.75
CA LYS A 53 -7.64 -9.35 15.27
C LYS A 53 -6.15 -9.02 15.37
N GLU A 54 -5.46 -9.78 16.18
CA GLU A 54 -4.00 -9.70 16.30
C GLU A 54 -3.31 -10.21 15.03
N SER A 55 -2.08 -9.74 14.81
CA SER A 55 -1.30 -10.08 13.61
C SER A 55 -1.12 -11.59 13.38
N LYS A 56 -1.07 -12.37 14.45
CA LYS A 56 -0.91 -13.84 14.40
C LYS A 56 -2.04 -14.58 13.69
N ILE A 57 -3.25 -13.98 13.63
CA ILE A 57 -4.44 -14.62 13.03
C ILE A 57 -4.83 -14.02 11.69
N TRP A 58 -4.03 -13.13 11.12
CA TRP A 58 -4.31 -12.58 9.80
C TRP A 58 -4.04 -13.62 8.70
N SER A 59 -4.84 -13.60 7.65
CA SER A 59 -4.45 -14.29 6.42
C SER A 59 -3.21 -13.62 5.82
N SER A 60 -2.41 -14.37 5.06
CA SER A 60 -1.22 -13.82 4.40
C SER A 60 -1.53 -12.59 3.57
N GLY A 61 -2.60 -12.63 2.75
CA GLY A 61 -3.00 -11.48 1.94
C GLY A 61 -3.47 -10.29 2.78
N THR A 62 -4.10 -10.49 3.95
CA THR A 62 -4.44 -9.39 4.86
C THR A 62 -3.19 -8.76 5.45
N GLY A 63 -2.23 -9.59 5.89
CA GLY A 63 -0.95 -9.12 6.39
C GLY A 63 -0.20 -8.30 5.36
N ASP A 64 -0.19 -8.74 4.10
CA ASP A 64 0.46 -8.01 3.01
C ASP A 64 -0.19 -6.66 2.71
N GLN A 65 -1.54 -6.58 2.76
CA GLN A 65 -2.23 -5.29 2.61
C GLN A 65 -1.91 -4.32 3.75
N VAL A 66 -1.89 -4.79 5.00
CA VAL A 66 -1.50 -3.99 6.16
C VAL A 66 -0.07 -3.49 6.02
N TYR A 67 0.84 -4.39 5.67
CA TYR A 67 2.24 -4.06 5.47
C TYR A 67 2.45 -3.04 4.35
N LEU A 68 1.78 -3.22 3.21
CA LEU A 68 1.81 -2.28 2.10
C LEU A 68 1.29 -0.91 2.52
N ALA A 69 0.16 -0.85 3.23
CA ALA A 69 -0.42 0.40 3.72
C ALA A 69 0.54 1.19 4.60
N ILE A 70 1.20 0.51 5.54
CA ILE A 70 2.18 1.13 6.45
C ILE A 70 3.39 1.64 5.67
N ARG A 71 3.94 0.84 4.76
CA ARG A 71 5.13 1.22 3.96
C ARG A 71 4.86 2.40 3.04
N LEU A 72 3.72 2.42 2.35
CA LEU A 72 3.32 3.55 1.52
C LEU A 72 3.15 4.83 2.36
N ALA A 73 2.50 4.72 3.53
CA ALA A 73 2.33 5.85 4.44
C ALA A 73 3.68 6.39 4.96
N MET A 74 4.62 5.50 5.28
CA MET A 74 5.98 5.88 5.66
C MET A 74 6.70 6.58 4.51
N ALA A 75 6.70 6.00 3.31
CA ALA A 75 7.38 6.56 2.14
C ALA A 75 6.88 7.98 1.83
N LEU A 76 5.55 8.17 1.81
CA LEU A 76 4.95 9.48 1.55
C LEU A 76 5.18 10.49 2.68
N SER A 77 5.17 10.04 3.94
CA SER A 77 5.47 10.91 5.09
C SER A 77 6.90 11.42 5.09
N PHE A 78 7.85 10.66 4.55
CA PHE A 78 9.22 11.13 4.36
C PHE A 78 9.35 12.08 3.17
N GLY A 79 8.60 11.86 2.09
CA GLY A 79 8.60 12.70 0.89
C GLY A 79 8.09 14.13 1.13
N GLU A 80 7.26 14.37 2.16
CA GLU A 80 6.79 15.72 2.50
C GLU A 80 7.90 16.70 2.91
N GLN A 81 9.09 16.21 3.23
CA GLN A 81 10.24 17.02 3.69
C GLN A 81 11.40 17.06 2.69
N MET A 82 11.31 16.32 1.61
CA MET A 82 12.34 16.18 0.59
C MET A 82 11.70 16.15 -0.81
N GLU A 83 12.51 16.04 -1.85
CA GLU A 83 11.99 15.78 -3.21
C GLU A 83 11.18 14.46 -3.23
N THR A 84 10.05 14.49 -3.91
CA THR A 84 9.17 13.32 -4.02
C THR A 84 9.84 12.26 -4.88
N LEU A 85 10.32 11.19 -4.26
CA LEU A 85 10.94 10.06 -4.94
C LEU A 85 9.87 9.09 -5.48
N PRO A 86 10.10 8.46 -6.63
CA PRO A 86 9.21 7.42 -7.14
C PRO A 86 9.13 6.24 -6.17
N ILE A 87 7.94 5.65 -6.07
CA ILE A 87 7.72 4.41 -5.33
C ILE A 87 7.90 3.24 -6.28
N VAL A 88 8.74 2.28 -5.91
CA VAL A 88 8.98 1.06 -6.69
C VAL A 88 8.36 -0.12 -5.96
N LEU A 89 7.48 -0.84 -6.65
CA LEU A 89 6.77 -2.02 -6.16
C LEU A 89 7.10 -3.20 -7.08
N ASP A 90 7.61 -4.29 -6.52
CA ASP A 90 8.01 -5.49 -7.27
C ASP A 90 7.25 -6.72 -6.75
N ASP A 91 6.48 -7.33 -7.63
CA ASP A 91 5.68 -8.55 -7.41
C ASP A 91 4.89 -8.58 -6.07
N ILE A 92 4.32 -7.45 -5.67
CA ILE A 92 3.65 -7.29 -4.36
C ILE A 92 2.36 -8.11 -4.21
N PHE A 93 1.83 -8.68 -5.30
CA PHE A 93 0.50 -9.32 -5.34
C PHE A 93 0.50 -10.84 -5.25
N VAL A 94 1.65 -11.46 -4.99
CA VAL A 94 1.82 -12.93 -5.05
C VAL A 94 0.81 -13.68 -4.15
N ARG A 95 0.47 -13.13 -2.99
CA ARG A 95 -0.45 -13.74 -2.01
C ARG A 95 -1.85 -13.13 -1.99
N PHE A 96 -2.16 -12.28 -2.97
CA PHE A 96 -3.47 -11.65 -3.06
C PHE A 96 -4.42 -12.51 -3.89
N ASP A 97 -5.66 -12.65 -3.41
CA ASP A 97 -6.76 -13.08 -4.26
C ASP A 97 -7.11 -11.97 -5.27
N GLU A 98 -7.95 -12.31 -6.25
CA GLU A 98 -8.26 -11.40 -7.35
C GLU A 98 -8.97 -10.12 -6.89
N GLU A 99 -9.91 -10.23 -5.95
CA GLU A 99 -10.65 -9.07 -5.43
C GLU A 99 -9.71 -8.10 -4.70
N ARG A 100 -8.85 -8.60 -3.82
CA ARG A 100 -7.86 -7.79 -3.12
C ARG A 100 -6.88 -7.14 -4.08
N GLN A 101 -6.44 -7.88 -5.10
CA GLN A 101 -5.54 -7.36 -6.12
C GLN A 101 -6.20 -6.22 -6.89
N LYS A 102 -7.44 -6.38 -7.34
CA LYS A 102 -8.20 -5.38 -8.08
C LYS A 102 -8.38 -4.10 -7.26
N GLU A 103 -8.82 -4.20 -6.01
CA GLU A 103 -9.03 -3.04 -5.15
C GLU A 103 -7.71 -2.32 -4.78
N THR A 104 -6.66 -3.08 -4.57
CA THR A 104 -5.34 -2.48 -4.30
C THR A 104 -4.78 -1.79 -5.55
N LEU A 105 -4.98 -2.35 -6.74
CA LEU A 105 -4.58 -1.71 -8.00
C LEU A 105 -5.35 -0.41 -8.24
N ARG A 106 -6.67 -0.38 -8.02
CA ARG A 106 -7.46 0.87 -8.11
C ARG A 106 -6.91 1.95 -7.17
N PHE A 107 -6.63 1.56 -5.93
CA PHE A 107 -6.02 2.47 -4.96
C PHE A 107 -4.65 2.98 -5.43
N LEU A 108 -3.79 2.11 -5.98
CA LEU A 108 -2.48 2.51 -6.50
C LEU A 108 -2.60 3.42 -7.73
N MET A 109 -3.57 3.19 -8.62
CA MET A 109 -3.86 4.08 -9.76
C MET A 109 -4.30 5.48 -9.29
N GLU A 110 -5.16 5.54 -8.29
CA GLU A 110 -5.58 6.81 -7.69
C GLU A 110 -4.39 7.54 -7.04
N LEU A 111 -3.59 6.83 -6.24
CA LEU A 111 -2.38 7.38 -5.63
C LEU A 111 -1.36 7.83 -6.70
N GLY A 112 -1.31 7.13 -7.82
CA GLY A 112 -0.43 7.43 -8.95
C GLY A 112 -0.71 8.77 -9.64
N LYS A 113 -1.88 9.37 -9.41
CA LYS A 113 -2.21 10.73 -9.91
C LYS A 113 -1.38 11.82 -9.22
N GLU A 114 -0.94 11.56 -8.00
CA GLU A 114 -0.16 12.52 -7.19
C GLU A 114 1.28 12.06 -6.96
N GLN A 115 1.54 10.73 -7.03
CA GLN A 115 2.81 10.12 -6.71
C GLN A 115 3.26 9.19 -7.83
N GLN A 116 4.48 9.36 -8.35
CA GLN A 116 5.00 8.42 -9.34
C GLN A 116 5.21 7.02 -8.72
N ILE A 117 4.60 6.01 -9.35
CA ILE A 117 4.66 4.62 -8.90
C ILE A 117 5.11 3.75 -10.09
N PHE A 118 6.14 2.92 -9.87
CA PHE A 118 6.54 1.86 -10.76
C PHE A 118 6.12 0.52 -10.15
N LEU A 119 5.25 -0.19 -10.85
CA LEU A 119 4.85 -1.55 -10.48
C LEU A 119 5.43 -2.54 -11.46
N PHE A 120 6.30 -3.41 -10.98
CA PHE A 120 6.86 -4.52 -11.75
C PHE A 120 6.13 -5.82 -11.40
N THR A 121 5.87 -6.63 -12.42
CA THR A 121 5.29 -7.96 -12.23
C THR A 121 5.64 -8.88 -13.40
N CYS A 122 5.84 -10.16 -13.09
CA CYS A 122 5.95 -11.23 -14.08
C CYS A 122 4.60 -11.97 -14.30
N HIS A 123 3.54 -11.60 -13.59
CA HIS A 123 2.24 -12.29 -13.61
C HIS A 123 1.27 -11.65 -14.60
N GLU A 124 0.89 -12.40 -15.64
CA GLU A 124 -0.05 -11.95 -16.68
C GLU A 124 -1.41 -11.51 -16.10
N ARG A 125 -1.88 -12.20 -15.05
CA ARG A 125 -3.12 -11.83 -14.35
C ARG A 125 -3.02 -10.43 -13.75
N THR A 126 -1.90 -10.12 -13.08
CA THR A 126 -1.67 -8.80 -12.49
C THR A 126 -1.66 -7.71 -13.56
N MET A 127 -1.01 -7.97 -14.68
CA MET A 127 -0.97 -7.02 -15.80
C MET A 127 -2.38 -6.73 -16.32
N LYS A 128 -3.21 -7.77 -16.58
CA LYS A 128 -4.59 -7.60 -17.05
C LYS A 128 -5.44 -6.77 -16.08
N LEU A 129 -5.38 -7.08 -14.78
CA LEU A 129 -6.12 -6.33 -13.76
C LEU A 129 -5.62 -4.89 -13.63
N ALA A 130 -4.31 -4.66 -13.81
CA ALA A 130 -3.75 -3.31 -13.82
C ALA A 130 -4.21 -2.50 -15.04
N GLU A 131 -4.26 -3.10 -16.24
CA GLU A 131 -4.80 -2.46 -17.44
C GLU A 131 -6.30 -2.11 -17.28
N GLU A 132 -7.09 -2.99 -16.65
CA GLU A 132 -8.49 -2.72 -16.34
C GLU A 132 -8.63 -1.54 -15.37
N ALA A 133 -7.89 -1.56 -14.26
CA ALA A 133 -7.89 -0.49 -13.28
C ALA A 133 -7.41 0.85 -13.88
N GLY A 134 -6.38 0.82 -14.72
CA GLY A 134 -5.88 2.01 -15.41
C GLY A 134 -6.91 2.63 -16.36
N ARG A 135 -7.67 1.80 -17.08
CA ARG A 135 -8.79 2.27 -17.92
C ARG A 135 -9.92 2.90 -17.11
N GLU A 136 -10.31 2.26 -16.00
CA GLU A 136 -11.34 2.76 -15.08
C GLU A 136 -10.95 4.12 -14.48
N GLU A 137 -9.69 4.29 -14.08
CA GLU A 137 -9.17 5.50 -13.45
C GLU A 137 -8.60 6.54 -14.44
N ASN A 138 -8.58 6.21 -15.74
CA ASN A 138 -7.98 7.02 -16.81
C ASN A 138 -6.54 7.44 -16.49
N THR A 139 -5.71 6.49 -16.06
CA THR A 139 -4.32 6.71 -15.67
C THR A 139 -3.47 5.45 -15.87
N GLY A 140 -2.14 5.62 -15.86
CA GLY A 140 -1.17 4.53 -15.99
C GLY A 140 -0.64 4.36 -17.41
N GLU A 141 0.63 4.02 -17.51
CA GLU A 141 1.30 3.58 -18.74
C GLU A 141 1.76 2.14 -18.53
N PHE A 142 1.48 1.28 -19.51
CA PHE A 142 1.79 -0.15 -19.42
C PHE A 142 2.90 -0.49 -20.40
N ILE A 143 3.96 -1.09 -19.89
CA ILE A 143 5.17 -1.41 -20.68
C ILE A 143 5.45 -2.90 -20.53
N GLN A 144 5.50 -3.60 -21.65
CA GLN A 144 5.91 -4.99 -21.68
C GLN A 144 7.40 -5.10 -22.04
N LEU A 145 8.15 -5.82 -21.21
CA LEU A 145 9.55 -6.12 -21.44
C LEU A 145 9.73 -7.55 -21.97
N ARG A 146 10.56 -7.73 -23.00
CA ARG A 146 11.05 -9.05 -23.47
C ARG A 146 12.55 -8.98 -23.65
N ASN A 147 13.26 -9.94 -23.07
CA ASN A 147 14.75 -9.99 -23.15
C ASN A 147 15.41 -8.67 -22.74
N GLY A 148 14.88 -7.98 -21.71
CA GLY A 148 15.40 -6.70 -21.25
C GLY A 148 15.07 -5.48 -22.13
N CYS A 149 14.32 -5.66 -23.23
CA CYS A 149 13.93 -4.57 -24.12
C CYS A 149 12.43 -4.31 -24.06
N ILE A 150 12.02 -3.05 -24.28
CA ILE A 150 10.61 -2.69 -24.42
C ILE A 150 10.06 -3.35 -25.69
N SER A 151 9.10 -4.25 -25.53
CA SER A 151 8.44 -4.94 -26.65
C SER A 151 7.11 -4.31 -27.03
N LYS A 152 6.42 -3.67 -26.09
CA LYS A 152 5.12 -3.04 -26.30
C LYS A 152 4.88 -1.96 -25.25
N ARG A 153 4.26 -0.83 -25.69
CA ARG A 153 3.59 0.17 -24.85
C ARG A 153 2.10 0.07 -25.09
N ILE A 154 1.32 0.04 -24.04
CA ILE A 154 -0.15 -0.13 -24.09
C ILE A 154 -0.79 1.07 -23.44
#